data_4fd8f66fdaae9be3f5f4096fa1fff4ca
#
_entry.id   4fd8f66fdaae9be3f5f4096fa1fff4ca
#
_cell.length_a   1.000
_cell.length_b   1.000
_cell.length_c   1.000
_cell.angle_alpha   90.00
_cell.angle_beta   90.00
_cell.angle_gamma   90.00
#
_symmetry.space_group_name_H-M   'P 1'
#
loop_
_entity.id
_entity.type
_entity.pdbx_description
1 polymer ?
#
loop_
_entity_poly.entity_id
_entity_poly.type
_entity_poly.pdbx_seq_one_letter_code
_entity_poly.pdbx_strand_id
1 'polypeptide(L)'
;MKIEETWIECGNGLKLYGEVYIPNTFPAPAVLICHGMNARGFHLLKIYSQLARTACDNGFAVLLFDFRGVGRSMGKYDYGFGEQEDVKCALNYLADRDEVLGNRIFVVGHSLGGAVSLYALRDEKRVKGLVLWSVPKNHDYNVRKFIRNRRGKFRLQLFLAMAKIDSALGIARLFRMEVYGIKLRPKYVRGKLMTLDECDAASRLRGIPLLVVNGRSDEIVGVDEAEEVYRSANEPKSLLIVESGDHVFRHKENELVQKTMDWIKGLNRQKA
;
A
#
# COMPACT_ATOMS: atom_id res chain seq x y z
N MET A 1 19.61 -14.42 9.11
CA MET A 1 18.22 -13.92 9.04
C MET A 1 17.31 -14.85 9.86
N LYS A 2 16.48 -14.29 10.76
CA LYS A 2 15.40 -14.97 11.49
C LYS A 2 14.06 -14.45 11.00
N ILE A 3 13.03 -15.28 10.92
CA ILE A 3 11.67 -14.88 10.55
C ILE A 3 10.74 -15.29 11.69
N GLU A 4 9.91 -14.36 12.15
CA GLU A 4 8.97 -14.56 13.24
C GLU A 4 7.55 -14.19 12.78
N GLU A 5 6.59 -15.09 13.00
CA GLU A 5 5.17 -14.72 12.92
C GLU A 5 4.80 -13.87 14.15
N THR A 6 3.96 -12.87 13.94
CA THR A 6 3.55 -11.96 15.01
C THR A 6 2.09 -11.52 14.91
N TRP A 7 1.54 -11.06 16.04
CA TRP A 7 0.26 -10.40 16.12
C TRP A 7 0.46 -8.99 16.67
N ILE A 8 0.10 -7.99 15.87
CA ILE A 8 0.23 -6.58 16.20
C ILE A 8 -1.07 -6.12 16.85
N GLU A 9 -1.01 -5.69 18.09
CA GLU A 9 -2.18 -5.19 18.83
C GLU A 9 -2.41 -3.71 18.52
N CYS A 10 -3.54 -3.40 17.88
CA CYS A 10 -3.88 -2.06 17.39
C CYS A 10 -4.97 -1.33 18.19
N GLY A 11 -5.18 -1.72 19.42
CA GLY A 11 -6.23 -1.17 20.26
C GLY A 11 -7.63 -1.74 19.94
N ASN A 12 -8.59 -1.51 20.84
CA ASN A 12 -9.99 -1.98 20.72
C ASN A 12 -10.14 -3.46 20.35
N GLY A 13 -9.16 -4.31 20.72
CA GLY A 13 -9.13 -5.75 20.42
C GLY A 13 -8.80 -6.10 18.97
N LEU A 14 -8.43 -5.13 18.14
CA LEU A 14 -7.95 -5.39 16.79
C LEU A 14 -6.52 -5.96 16.83
N LYS A 15 -6.32 -7.11 16.20
CA LYS A 15 -4.99 -7.73 16.01
C LYS A 15 -4.72 -7.92 14.53
N LEU A 16 -3.59 -7.42 14.07
CA LEU A 16 -3.10 -7.63 12.71
C LEU A 16 -2.04 -8.72 12.71
N TYR A 17 -2.14 -9.63 11.75
CA TYR A 17 -1.13 -10.66 11.54
C TYR A 17 0.04 -10.09 10.73
N GLY A 18 1.26 -10.50 11.07
CA GLY A 18 2.45 -10.11 10.34
C GLY A 18 3.60 -11.10 10.48
N GLU A 19 4.62 -10.88 9.67
CA GLU A 19 5.91 -11.56 9.72
C GLU A 19 7.02 -10.51 9.88
N VAL A 20 7.89 -10.73 10.88
CA VAL A 20 9.09 -9.90 11.10
C VAL A 20 10.29 -10.66 10.60
N TYR A 21 11.07 -10.03 9.73
CA TYR A 21 12.37 -10.51 9.26
C TYR A 21 13.46 -9.75 10.00
N ILE A 22 14.32 -10.47 10.73
CA ILE A 22 15.35 -9.90 11.58
C ILE A 22 16.72 -10.22 10.95
N PRO A 23 17.54 -9.20 10.62
CA PRO A 23 18.88 -9.42 10.08
C PRO A 23 19.83 -9.96 11.16
N ASN A 24 21.00 -10.48 10.74
CA ASN A 24 21.98 -11.04 11.68
C ASN A 24 22.63 -9.96 12.58
N THR A 25 22.61 -8.70 12.12
CA THR A 25 23.15 -7.56 12.88
C THR A 25 22.03 -6.60 13.19
N PHE A 26 21.83 -6.26 14.44
CA PHE A 26 20.81 -5.31 14.91
C PHE A 26 21.36 -4.52 16.13
N PRO A 27 20.79 -3.31 16.48
CA PRO A 27 19.61 -2.72 15.85
C PRO A 27 19.89 -2.24 14.41
N ALA A 28 18.89 -2.38 13.53
CA ALA A 28 18.99 -2.15 12.10
C ALA A 28 17.96 -1.12 11.62
N PRO A 29 18.20 -0.39 10.50
CA PRO A 29 17.14 0.32 9.81
C PRO A 29 16.06 -0.67 9.38
N ALA A 30 14.84 -0.18 9.14
CA ALA A 30 13.74 -1.09 8.87
C ALA A 30 12.93 -0.73 7.61
N VAL A 31 12.22 -1.74 7.08
CA VAL A 31 11.26 -1.59 5.98
C VAL A 31 9.90 -2.11 6.42
N LEU A 32 8.86 -1.27 6.33
CA LEU A 32 7.47 -1.67 6.48
C LEU A 32 6.88 -1.88 5.07
N ILE A 33 6.26 -3.03 4.82
CA ILE A 33 5.67 -3.35 3.52
C ILE A 33 4.14 -3.44 3.64
N CYS A 34 3.43 -2.60 2.86
CA CYS A 34 1.99 -2.45 2.82
C CYS A 34 1.45 -3.03 1.51
N HIS A 35 0.76 -4.16 1.56
CA HIS A 35 0.26 -4.88 0.39
C HIS A 35 -0.92 -4.18 -0.31
N GLY A 36 -1.18 -4.53 -1.58
CA GLY A 36 -2.33 -4.06 -2.35
C GLY A 36 -3.66 -4.69 -1.92
N MET A 37 -4.76 -4.19 -2.47
CA MET A 37 -6.12 -4.67 -2.16
C MET A 37 -6.32 -6.11 -2.62
N ASN A 38 -6.47 -7.05 -1.68
CA ASN A 38 -6.82 -8.45 -1.95
C ASN A 38 -7.24 -9.15 -0.64
N ALA A 39 -7.96 -10.30 -0.75
CA ALA A 39 -8.44 -11.04 0.40
C ALA A 39 -7.38 -11.92 1.10
N ARG A 40 -6.24 -12.19 0.45
CA ARG A 40 -5.18 -13.08 0.96
C ARG A 40 -4.04 -12.34 1.67
N GLY A 41 -4.11 -11.01 1.75
CA GLY A 41 -3.06 -10.21 2.35
C GLY A 41 -1.74 -10.28 1.58
N PHE A 42 -0.63 -10.18 2.28
CA PHE A 42 0.70 -10.18 1.64
C PHE A 42 1.11 -11.54 1.04
N HIS A 43 0.48 -12.63 1.44
CA HIS A 43 0.77 -13.96 0.87
C HIS A 43 0.32 -14.14 -0.59
N LEU A 44 -0.50 -13.21 -1.13
CA LEU A 44 -0.96 -13.33 -2.52
C LEU A 44 0.17 -13.20 -3.54
N LEU A 45 1.09 -12.27 -3.33
CA LEU A 45 2.16 -11.95 -4.27
C LEU A 45 3.53 -12.25 -3.66
N LYS A 46 4.29 -13.14 -4.31
CA LYS A 46 5.65 -13.52 -3.88
C LYS A 46 6.63 -12.34 -3.80
N ILE A 47 6.37 -11.26 -4.54
CA ILE A 47 7.23 -10.07 -4.56
C ILE A 47 7.40 -9.42 -3.17
N TYR A 48 6.38 -9.49 -2.30
CA TYR A 48 6.50 -8.92 -0.96
C TYR A 48 7.49 -9.70 -0.09
N SER A 49 7.40 -11.04 -0.07
CA SER A 49 8.36 -11.87 0.66
C SER A 49 9.75 -11.83 0.03
N GLN A 50 9.84 -11.65 -1.29
CA GLN A 50 11.11 -11.44 -1.98
C GLN A 50 11.76 -10.12 -1.58
N LEU A 51 11.01 -9.01 -1.56
CA LEU A 51 11.52 -7.74 -1.05
C LEU A 51 11.95 -7.85 0.41
N ALA A 52 11.14 -8.52 1.25
CA ALA A 52 11.45 -8.69 2.66
C ALA A 52 12.77 -9.46 2.87
N ARG A 53 12.98 -10.57 2.15
CA ARG A 53 14.23 -11.32 2.21
C ARG A 53 15.41 -10.49 1.70
N THR A 54 15.27 -9.86 0.54
CA THR A 54 16.33 -9.03 -0.03
C THR A 54 16.69 -7.86 0.89
N ALA A 55 15.71 -7.19 1.50
CA ALA A 55 15.97 -6.12 2.46
C ALA A 55 16.69 -6.65 3.71
N CYS A 56 16.26 -7.79 4.23
CA CYS A 56 16.87 -8.40 5.40
C CYS A 56 18.32 -8.85 5.14
N ASP A 57 18.60 -9.43 3.97
CA ASP A 57 19.96 -9.80 3.55
C ASP A 57 20.86 -8.56 3.33
N ASN A 58 20.27 -7.39 3.08
CA ASN A 58 20.96 -6.09 3.04
C ASN A 58 21.00 -5.36 4.40
N GLY A 59 20.69 -6.04 5.50
CA GLY A 59 20.82 -5.51 6.86
C GLY A 59 19.66 -4.63 7.32
N PHE A 60 18.46 -4.77 6.76
CA PHE A 60 17.24 -4.11 7.23
C PHE A 60 16.35 -5.11 7.99
N ALA A 61 15.80 -4.71 9.12
CA ALA A 61 14.64 -5.39 9.68
C ALA A 61 13.42 -5.15 8.80
N VAL A 62 12.50 -6.12 8.68
CA VAL A 62 11.32 -5.93 7.83
C VAL A 62 10.07 -6.41 8.55
N LEU A 63 9.00 -5.65 8.41
CA LEU A 63 7.65 -6.08 8.79
C LEU A 63 6.77 -6.18 7.53
N LEU A 64 6.27 -7.38 7.28
CA LEU A 64 5.12 -7.66 6.43
C LEU A 64 3.90 -7.83 7.32
N PHE A 65 2.75 -7.25 6.96
CA PHE A 65 1.52 -7.45 7.72
C PHE A 65 0.28 -7.49 6.81
N ASP A 66 -0.76 -8.14 7.27
CA ASP A 66 -2.07 -8.13 6.63
C ASP A 66 -2.91 -6.98 7.17
N PHE A 67 -3.51 -6.19 6.30
CA PHE A 67 -4.49 -5.18 6.71
C PHE A 67 -5.71 -5.81 7.37
N ARG A 68 -6.47 -5.02 8.13
CA ARG A 68 -7.71 -5.45 8.79
C ARG A 68 -8.68 -6.15 7.83
N GLY A 69 -9.23 -7.26 8.27
CA GLY A 69 -10.26 -7.99 7.52
C GLY A 69 -9.80 -8.72 6.28
N VAL A 70 -8.48 -8.85 6.07
CA VAL A 70 -7.89 -9.66 4.99
C VAL A 70 -6.79 -10.59 5.54
N GLY A 71 -6.42 -11.59 4.77
CA GLY A 71 -5.42 -12.57 5.17
C GLY A 71 -5.78 -13.25 6.48
N ARG A 72 -4.88 -13.18 7.47
CA ARG A 72 -5.05 -13.71 8.82
C ARG A 72 -5.46 -12.64 9.85
N SER A 73 -5.47 -11.36 9.46
CA SER A 73 -5.80 -10.25 10.36
C SER A 73 -7.26 -10.23 10.76
N MET A 74 -7.51 -9.80 12.00
CA MET A 74 -8.86 -9.56 12.51
C MET A 74 -9.49 -8.30 11.90
N GLY A 75 -10.74 -8.04 12.25
CA GLY A 75 -11.45 -6.83 11.88
C GLY A 75 -12.22 -6.95 10.56
N LYS A 76 -12.47 -5.82 9.91
CA LYS A 76 -13.20 -5.73 8.63
C LYS A 76 -12.51 -4.72 7.73
N TYR A 77 -12.38 -5.06 6.46
CA TYR A 77 -11.89 -4.14 5.43
C TYR A 77 -12.70 -2.84 5.42
N ASP A 78 -12.04 -1.69 5.50
CA ASP A 78 -12.68 -0.38 5.67
C ASP A 78 -12.40 0.61 4.52
N TYR A 79 -12.16 0.09 3.33
CA TYR A 79 -12.10 0.87 2.08
C TYR A 79 -11.02 1.97 2.08
N GLY A 80 -9.89 1.72 2.72
CA GLY A 80 -8.75 2.61 2.79
C GLY A 80 -8.77 3.60 3.96
N PHE A 81 -9.78 3.60 4.82
CA PHE A 81 -9.84 4.48 5.99
C PHE A 81 -9.25 3.83 7.25
N GLY A 82 -9.79 2.70 7.66
CA GLY A 82 -9.24 1.96 8.78
C GLY A 82 -7.83 1.47 8.52
N GLU A 83 -7.51 1.14 7.26
CA GLU A 83 -6.20 0.69 6.83
C GLU A 83 -5.10 1.75 7.02
N GLN A 84 -5.45 3.06 7.09
CA GLN A 84 -4.49 4.12 7.46
C GLN A 84 -4.04 3.97 8.92
N GLU A 85 -4.96 3.63 9.82
CA GLU A 85 -4.62 3.36 11.22
C GLU A 85 -3.81 2.06 11.37
N ASP A 86 -4.06 1.06 10.50
CA ASP A 86 -3.25 -0.16 10.48
C ASP A 86 -1.79 0.14 10.12
N VAL A 87 -1.54 1.02 9.13
CA VAL A 87 -0.18 1.47 8.80
C VAL A 87 0.50 2.12 10.01
N LYS A 88 -0.19 3.01 10.72
CA LYS A 88 0.37 3.67 11.93
C LYS A 88 0.64 2.65 13.04
N CYS A 89 -0.27 1.72 13.25
CA CYS A 89 -0.12 0.66 14.25
C CYS A 89 1.08 -0.23 13.93
N ALA A 90 1.20 -0.71 12.68
CA ALA A 90 2.31 -1.51 12.22
C ALA A 90 3.65 -0.76 12.30
N LEU A 91 3.64 0.55 11.99
CA LEU A 91 4.82 1.40 12.12
C LEU A 91 5.26 1.54 13.58
N ASN A 92 4.33 1.77 14.50
CA ASN A 92 4.63 1.84 15.93
C ASN A 92 5.21 0.52 16.43
N TYR A 93 4.54 -0.59 16.13
CA TYR A 93 5.02 -1.92 16.50
C TYR A 93 6.45 -2.19 15.98
N LEU A 94 6.74 -1.82 14.73
CA LEU A 94 8.07 -2.00 14.15
C LEU A 94 9.11 -1.08 14.82
N ALA A 95 8.75 0.17 15.10
CA ALA A 95 9.64 1.16 15.70
C ALA A 95 10.00 0.85 17.15
N ASP A 96 9.11 0.19 17.89
CA ASP A 96 9.26 -0.13 19.31
C ASP A 96 10.04 -1.44 19.56
N ARG A 97 10.48 -2.13 18.49
CA ARG A 97 11.28 -3.36 18.62
C ARG A 97 12.76 -3.05 18.91
N ASP A 98 13.36 -3.82 19.80
CA ASP A 98 14.78 -3.68 20.17
C ASP A 98 15.73 -3.90 18.98
N GLU A 99 15.31 -4.70 17.98
CA GLU A 99 16.10 -4.97 16.79
C GLU A 99 16.06 -3.84 15.74
N VAL A 100 15.28 -2.78 15.97
CA VAL A 100 15.03 -1.74 15.00
C VAL A 100 15.55 -0.37 15.45
N LEU A 101 16.20 0.34 14.54
CA LEU A 101 16.45 1.77 14.69
C LEU A 101 15.14 2.53 14.41
N GLY A 102 14.33 2.75 15.44
CA GLY A 102 12.96 3.23 15.35
C GLY A 102 12.77 4.57 14.64
N ASN A 103 13.83 5.32 14.42
CA ASN A 103 13.83 6.59 13.67
C ASN A 103 14.38 6.45 12.24
N ARG A 104 14.63 5.23 11.76
CA ARG A 104 15.19 4.92 10.42
C ARG A 104 14.35 3.87 9.71
N ILE A 105 13.08 4.19 9.44
CA ILE A 105 12.11 3.29 8.80
C ILE A 105 11.83 3.79 7.39
N PHE A 106 11.77 2.85 6.44
CA PHE A 106 11.31 3.05 5.07
C PHE A 106 9.97 2.34 4.89
N VAL A 107 9.09 2.89 4.07
CA VAL A 107 7.79 2.27 3.80
C VAL A 107 7.68 1.96 2.31
N VAL A 108 7.26 0.76 1.97
CA VAL A 108 6.95 0.36 0.59
C VAL A 108 5.48 -0.02 0.52
N GLY A 109 4.71 0.72 -0.25
CA GLY A 109 3.27 0.49 -0.41
C GLY A 109 2.91 0.16 -1.86
N HIS A 110 2.15 -0.91 -2.06
CA HIS A 110 1.68 -1.32 -3.38
C HIS A 110 0.19 -1.01 -3.55
N SER A 111 -0.19 -0.34 -4.66
CA SER A 111 -1.59 -0.06 -5.00
C SER A 111 -2.33 0.59 -3.82
N LEU A 112 -3.41 0.00 -3.29
CA LEU A 112 -4.10 0.51 -2.10
C LEU A 112 -3.16 0.69 -0.90
N GLY A 113 -2.21 -0.23 -0.67
CA GLY A 113 -1.24 -0.11 0.42
C GLY A 113 -0.37 1.14 0.31
N GLY A 114 -0.01 1.55 -0.91
CA GLY A 114 0.67 2.82 -1.16
C GLY A 114 -0.24 4.03 -0.94
N ALA A 115 -1.48 3.95 -1.43
CA ALA A 115 -2.48 5.00 -1.22
C ALA A 115 -2.69 5.28 0.28
N VAL A 116 -3.00 4.26 1.08
CA VAL A 116 -3.23 4.44 2.52
C VAL A 116 -1.98 4.90 3.27
N SER A 117 -0.78 4.50 2.79
CA SER A 117 0.49 4.98 3.36
C SER A 117 0.70 6.47 3.15
N LEU A 118 0.33 7.03 1.99
CA LEU A 118 0.37 8.47 1.77
C LEU A 118 -0.45 9.25 2.80
N TYR A 119 -1.64 8.75 3.15
CA TYR A 119 -2.48 9.38 4.17
C TYR A 119 -1.96 9.19 5.59
N ALA A 120 -1.48 7.99 5.91
CA ALA A 120 -1.02 7.64 7.25
C ALA A 120 0.26 8.39 7.67
N LEU A 121 1.14 8.70 6.70
CA LEU A 121 2.51 9.15 6.94
C LEU A 121 2.72 10.67 6.81
N ARG A 122 1.67 11.47 6.66
CA ARG A 122 1.76 12.93 6.39
C ARG A 122 2.75 13.69 7.28
N ASP A 123 2.78 13.36 8.56
CA ASP A 123 3.59 14.06 9.57
C ASP A 123 4.55 13.09 10.31
N GLU A 124 4.88 11.96 9.70
CA GLU A 124 5.63 10.88 10.35
C GLU A 124 7.16 11.08 10.21
N LYS A 125 7.81 11.54 11.27
CA LYS A 125 9.24 11.87 11.26
C LYS A 125 10.19 10.67 11.30
N ARG A 126 9.70 9.49 11.72
CA ARG A 126 10.49 8.25 11.78
C ARG A 126 10.72 7.65 10.40
N VAL A 127 9.86 7.99 9.42
CA VAL A 127 9.96 7.50 8.05
C VAL A 127 10.98 8.32 7.26
N LYS A 128 11.94 7.64 6.67
CA LYS A 128 13.06 8.24 5.92
C LYS A 128 12.91 8.12 4.41
N GLY A 129 11.90 7.42 3.94
CA GLY A 129 11.52 7.31 2.53
C GLY A 129 10.26 6.48 2.34
N LEU A 130 9.46 6.87 1.38
CA LEU A 130 8.24 6.17 0.95
C LEU A 130 8.38 5.75 -0.51
N VAL A 131 8.14 4.48 -0.78
CA VAL A 131 8.09 3.92 -2.14
C VAL A 131 6.65 3.53 -2.46
N LEU A 132 6.16 4.01 -3.58
CA LEU A 132 4.81 3.72 -4.08
C LEU A 132 4.91 2.85 -5.33
N TRP A 133 4.39 1.62 -5.27
CA TRP A 133 4.29 0.72 -6.42
C TRP A 133 2.86 0.75 -6.98
N SER A 134 2.71 1.15 -8.25
CA SER A 134 1.42 1.12 -8.98
C SER A 134 0.26 1.78 -8.22
N VAL A 135 0.46 3.01 -7.75
CA VAL A 135 -0.53 3.77 -6.98
C VAL A 135 -1.33 4.68 -7.92
N PRO A 136 -2.68 4.63 -7.90
CA PRO A 136 -3.50 5.48 -8.77
C PRO A 136 -3.38 6.96 -8.37
N LYS A 137 -3.67 7.85 -9.29
CA LYS A 137 -3.74 9.28 -9.00
C LYS A 137 -4.92 9.66 -8.10
N ASN A 138 -6.01 8.92 -8.25
CA ASN A 138 -7.23 9.10 -7.46
C ASN A 138 -8.14 7.87 -7.65
N HIS A 139 -8.73 7.42 -6.57
CA HIS A 139 -9.55 6.21 -6.59
C HIS A 139 -10.89 6.39 -7.32
N ASP A 140 -11.47 7.60 -7.38
CA ASP A 140 -12.69 7.83 -8.17
C ASP A 140 -12.42 7.56 -9.65
N TYR A 141 -11.36 8.13 -10.19
CA TYR A 141 -10.95 7.91 -11.57
C TYR A 141 -10.67 6.43 -11.84
N ASN A 142 -9.89 5.80 -10.97
CA ASN A 142 -9.47 4.41 -11.13
C ASN A 142 -10.66 3.43 -11.06
N VAL A 143 -11.57 3.58 -10.10
CA VAL A 143 -12.78 2.77 -9.98
C VAL A 143 -13.68 2.94 -11.21
N ARG A 144 -13.88 4.17 -11.70
CA ARG A 144 -14.67 4.43 -12.91
C ARG A 144 -14.03 3.81 -14.15
N LYS A 145 -12.72 3.94 -14.32
CA LYS A 145 -11.92 3.32 -15.39
C LYS A 145 -12.07 1.80 -15.36
N PHE A 146 -11.88 1.17 -14.20
CA PHE A 146 -11.98 -0.27 -13.98
C PHE A 146 -13.38 -0.82 -14.35
N ILE A 147 -14.45 -0.18 -13.85
CA ILE A 147 -15.82 -0.63 -14.12
C ILE A 147 -16.15 -0.44 -15.61
N ARG A 148 -15.74 0.68 -16.21
CA ARG A 148 -15.99 0.98 -17.63
C ARG A 148 -15.29 -0.03 -18.56
N ASN A 149 -14.03 -0.33 -18.29
CA ASN A 149 -13.23 -1.22 -19.15
C ASN A 149 -13.69 -2.67 -19.08
N ARG A 150 -14.08 -3.17 -17.90
CA ARG A 150 -14.51 -4.57 -17.72
C ARG A 150 -15.98 -4.82 -18.03
N ARG A 151 -16.86 -3.82 -17.91
CA ARG A 151 -18.31 -4.07 -17.88
C ARG A 151 -19.16 -3.06 -18.67
N GLY A 152 -18.54 -2.10 -19.35
CA GLY A 152 -19.21 -1.09 -20.18
C GLY A 152 -19.87 0.07 -19.40
N LYS A 153 -20.20 1.15 -20.12
CA LYS A 153 -20.78 2.38 -19.54
C LYS A 153 -22.09 2.14 -18.76
N PHE A 154 -22.94 1.25 -19.24
CA PHE A 154 -24.23 0.93 -18.60
C PHE A 154 -24.03 0.38 -17.17
N ARG A 155 -23.03 -0.48 -16.95
CA ARG A 155 -22.78 -1.07 -15.64
C ARG A 155 -22.17 -0.08 -14.64
N LEU A 156 -21.41 0.91 -15.12
CA LEU A 156 -20.97 2.00 -14.26
C LEU A 156 -22.18 2.83 -13.76
N GLN A 157 -23.11 3.17 -14.65
CA GLN A 157 -24.34 3.89 -14.26
C GLN A 157 -25.19 3.08 -13.29
N LEU A 158 -25.36 1.78 -13.55
CA LEU A 158 -26.06 0.87 -12.65
C LEU A 158 -25.36 0.79 -11.27
N PHE A 159 -24.04 0.66 -11.24
CA PHE A 159 -23.26 0.65 -9.99
C PHE A 159 -23.46 1.94 -9.18
N LEU A 160 -23.40 3.10 -9.83
CA LEU A 160 -23.59 4.41 -9.19
C LEU A 160 -25.04 4.59 -8.69
N ALA A 161 -26.03 4.12 -9.45
CA ALA A 161 -27.44 4.12 -9.05
C ALA A 161 -27.66 3.22 -7.83
N MET A 162 -27.12 1.99 -7.86
CA MET A 162 -27.18 1.06 -6.73
C MET A 162 -26.49 1.62 -5.48
N ALA A 163 -25.37 2.32 -5.61
CA ALA A 163 -24.72 2.99 -4.50
C ALA A 163 -25.59 4.08 -3.86
N LYS A 164 -26.37 4.83 -4.67
CA LYS A 164 -27.35 5.82 -4.19
C LYS A 164 -28.51 5.14 -3.46
N ILE A 165 -29.08 4.09 -4.04
CA ILE A 165 -30.18 3.31 -3.45
C ILE A 165 -29.77 2.67 -2.12
N ASP A 166 -28.56 2.06 -2.06
CA ASP A 166 -27.99 1.49 -0.84
C ASP A 166 -27.79 2.57 0.25
N SER A 167 -27.36 3.77 -0.15
CA SER A 167 -27.21 4.89 0.78
C SER A 167 -28.56 5.37 1.36
N ALA A 168 -29.62 5.37 0.53
CA ALA A 168 -30.93 5.87 0.91
C ALA A 168 -31.76 4.85 1.72
N LEU A 169 -31.73 3.58 1.35
CA LEU A 169 -32.66 2.57 1.83
C LEU A 169 -32.00 1.45 2.65
N GLY A 170 -30.68 1.38 2.72
CA GLY A 170 -29.96 0.33 3.47
C GLY A 170 -30.17 -1.11 2.93
N ILE A 171 -30.79 -1.25 1.73
CA ILE A 171 -31.29 -2.53 1.18
C ILE A 171 -30.16 -3.36 0.55
N ALA A 172 -29.00 -2.80 0.32
CA ALA A 172 -27.97 -3.42 -0.52
C ALA A 172 -27.13 -4.52 0.16
N ARG A 173 -27.71 -5.25 1.12
CA ARG A 173 -27.21 -6.61 1.44
C ARG A 173 -27.25 -7.53 0.21
N LEU A 174 -28.01 -7.18 -0.84
CA LEU A 174 -28.21 -7.96 -2.08
C LEU A 174 -27.17 -7.67 -3.15
N PHE A 175 -26.45 -6.55 -3.11
CA PHE A 175 -25.54 -6.16 -4.16
C PHE A 175 -24.11 -6.04 -3.62
N ARG A 176 -23.34 -7.12 -3.71
CA ARG A 176 -21.91 -7.15 -3.40
C ARG A 176 -21.13 -7.28 -4.69
N MET A 177 -20.12 -6.43 -4.85
CA MET A 177 -19.12 -6.59 -5.91
C MET A 177 -17.89 -7.26 -5.29
N GLU A 178 -17.43 -8.34 -5.91
CA GLU A 178 -16.19 -8.99 -5.48
C GLU A 178 -15.02 -8.51 -6.33
N VAL A 179 -13.99 -8.01 -5.68
CA VAL A 179 -12.75 -7.57 -6.30
C VAL A 179 -11.59 -8.20 -5.54
N TYR A 180 -10.80 -9.00 -6.22
CA TYR A 180 -9.66 -9.73 -5.63
C TYR A 180 -10.02 -10.50 -4.35
N GLY A 181 -11.21 -11.13 -4.33
CA GLY A 181 -11.73 -11.90 -3.20
C GLY A 181 -12.38 -11.05 -2.09
N ILE A 182 -12.28 -9.73 -2.12
CA ILE A 182 -12.96 -8.85 -1.16
C ILE A 182 -14.37 -8.54 -1.64
N LYS A 183 -15.36 -8.76 -0.76
CA LYS A 183 -16.76 -8.42 -1.03
C LYS A 183 -17.04 -6.96 -0.70
N LEU A 184 -17.08 -6.12 -1.74
CA LEU A 184 -17.29 -4.68 -1.62
C LEU A 184 -18.78 -4.32 -1.68
N ARG A 185 -19.21 -3.36 -0.85
CA ARG A 185 -20.54 -2.74 -0.92
C ARG A 185 -20.50 -1.44 -1.69
N PRO A 186 -21.34 -1.23 -2.71
CA PRO A 186 -21.31 -0.05 -3.57
C PRO A 186 -21.35 1.28 -2.82
N LYS A 187 -22.14 1.39 -1.75
CA LYS A 187 -22.22 2.63 -0.95
C LYS A 187 -20.89 3.00 -0.29
N TYR A 188 -20.13 2.01 0.21
CA TYR A 188 -18.83 2.26 0.84
C TYR A 188 -17.72 2.47 -0.20
N VAL A 189 -17.80 1.80 -1.37
CA VAL A 189 -16.91 2.13 -2.49
C VAL A 189 -17.06 3.59 -2.86
N ARG A 190 -18.31 4.07 -3.04
CA ARG A 190 -18.57 5.46 -3.39
C ARG A 190 -18.26 6.43 -2.24
N GLY A 191 -18.68 6.12 -1.02
CA GLY A 191 -18.59 7.03 0.13
C GLY A 191 -17.25 7.04 0.84
N LYS A 192 -16.39 6.04 0.58
CA LYS A 192 -15.06 5.92 1.17
C LYS A 192 -13.99 5.77 0.09
N LEU A 193 -13.86 4.61 -0.55
CA LEU A 193 -12.75 4.33 -1.47
C LEU A 193 -12.61 5.40 -2.56
N MET A 194 -13.71 5.81 -3.21
CA MET A 194 -13.69 6.85 -4.26
C MET A 194 -13.43 8.26 -3.72
N THR A 195 -13.29 8.48 -2.42
CA THR A 195 -12.89 9.79 -1.85
C THR A 195 -11.40 9.91 -1.61
N LEU A 196 -10.64 8.85 -1.85
CA LEU A 196 -9.18 8.89 -1.77
C LEU A 196 -8.61 9.58 -3.01
N ASP A 197 -7.81 10.61 -2.80
CA ASP A 197 -7.09 11.39 -3.82
C ASP A 197 -5.60 11.37 -3.48
N GLU A 198 -4.86 10.55 -4.21
CA GLU A 198 -3.46 10.30 -3.94
C GLU A 198 -2.57 11.47 -4.40
N CYS A 199 -3.02 12.24 -5.39
CA CYS A 199 -2.33 13.47 -5.78
C CYS A 199 -2.41 14.51 -4.66
N ASP A 200 -3.59 14.72 -4.06
CA ASP A 200 -3.74 15.60 -2.89
C ASP A 200 -2.92 15.08 -1.70
N ALA A 201 -2.97 13.77 -1.42
CA ALA A 201 -2.20 13.17 -0.33
C ALA A 201 -0.69 13.31 -0.53
N ALA A 202 -0.18 13.10 -1.76
CA ALA A 202 1.23 13.27 -2.11
C ALA A 202 1.70 14.73 -1.97
N SER A 203 0.86 15.69 -2.33
CA SER A 203 1.15 17.14 -2.18
C SER A 203 1.30 17.57 -0.71
N ARG A 204 0.70 16.83 0.20
CA ARG A 204 0.74 17.07 1.66
C ARG A 204 1.82 16.28 2.38
N LEU A 205 2.46 15.31 1.72
CA LEU A 205 3.59 14.58 2.29
C LEU A 205 4.80 15.52 2.41
N ARG A 206 5.29 15.75 3.64
CA ARG A 206 6.38 16.70 3.88
C ARG A 206 7.60 16.04 4.49
N GLY A 207 8.77 16.36 3.94
CA GLY A 207 10.05 15.94 4.51
C GLY A 207 10.36 14.44 4.36
N ILE A 208 9.51 13.68 3.68
CA ILE A 208 9.72 12.27 3.36
C ILE A 208 10.04 12.14 1.88
N PRO A 209 11.26 11.72 1.51
CA PRO A 209 11.60 11.40 0.12
C PRO A 209 10.64 10.38 -0.47
N LEU A 210 10.20 10.61 -1.72
CA LEU A 210 9.22 9.77 -2.40
C LEU A 210 9.81 9.14 -3.67
N LEU A 211 9.64 7.82 -3.81
CA LEU A 211 9.84 7.11 -5.08
C LEU A 211 8.49 6.61 -5.60
N VAL A 212 8.06 7.12 -6.74
CA VAL A 212 6.89 6.59 -7.46
C VAL A 212 7.38 5.59 -8.49
N VAL A 213 6.84 4.37 -8.48
CA VAL A 213 7.19 3.29 -9.41
C VAL A 213 5.93 2.79 -10.10
N ASN A 214 5.97 2.69 -11.44
CA ASN A 214 4.86 2.12 -12.20
C ASN A 214 5.36 1.20 -13.30
N GLY A 215 4.54 0.20 -13.64
CA GLY A 215 4.81 -0.65 -14.80
C GLY A 215 4.31 0.00 -16.09
N ARG A 216 5.10 -0.06 -17.17
CA ARG A 216 4.67 0.49 -18.47
C ARG A 216 3.42 -0.20 -19.02
N SER A 217 3.25 -1.49 -18.73
CA SER A 217 2.12 -2.31 -19.18
C SER A 217 1.05 -2.48 -18.11
N ASP A 218 1.01 -1.59 -17.10
CA ASP A 218 -0.03 -1.61 -16.06
C ASP A 218 -1.37 -1.08 -16.64
N GLU A 219 -2.32 -2.00 -16.85
CA GLU A 219 -3.65 -1.67 -17.37
C GLU A 219 -4.61 -1.15 -16.28
N ILE A 220 -4.26 -1.31 -14.99
CA ILE A 220 -5.08 -0.89 -13.85
C ILE A 220 -4.74 0.56 -13.49
N VAL A 221 -3.46 0.82 -13.28
CA VAL A 221 -2.91 2.16 -13.03
C VAL A 221 -1.98 2.53 -14.16
N GLY A 222 -2.37 3.50 -14.98
CA GLY A 222 -1.57 3.93 -16.13
C GLY A 222 -0.33 4.72 -15.70
N VAL A 223 0.66 4.77 -16.59
CA VAL A 223 1.86 5.60 -16.40
C VAL A 223 1.50 7.07 -16.21
N ASP A 224 0.48 7.56 -16.91
CA ASP A 224 -0.07 8.92 -16.78
C ASP A 224 -0.54 9.21 -15.35
N GLU A 225 -1.14 8.24 -14.68
CA GLU A 225 -1.56 8.35 -13.28
C GLU A 225 -0.36 8.47 -12.33
N ALA A 226 0.66 7.62 -12.53
CA ALA A 226 1.89 7.68 -11.74
C ALA A 226 2.65 9.01 -11.93
N GLU A 227 2.70 9.53 -13.17
CA GLU A 227 3.28 10.84 -13.46
C GLU A 227 2.52 11.99 -12.79
N GLU A 228 1.19 11.90 -12.66
CA GLU A 228 0.40 12.91 -11.95
C GLU A 228 0.69 12.86 -10.44
N VAL A 229 0.78 11.67 -9.82
CA VAL A 229 1.20 11.51 -8.42
C VAL A 229 2.60 12.08 -8.20
N TYR A 230 3.55 11.75 -9.09
CA TYR A 230 4.91 12.28 -9.03
C TYR A 230 4.92 13.80 -9.14
N ARG A 231 4.20 14.40 -10.11
CA ARG A 231 4.14 15.86 -10.28
C ARG A 231 3.55 16.56 -9.06
N SER A 232 2.55 15.96 -8.42
CA SER A 232 1.88 16.53 -7.24
C SER A 232 2.71 16.48 -5.96
N ALA A 233 3.65 15.54 -5.86
CA ALA A 233 4.46 15.35 -4.67
C ALA A 233 5.50 16.47 -4.47
N ASN A 234 5.90 16.69 -3.21
CA ASN A 234 6.99 17.58 -2.84
C ASN A 234 8.37 16.94 -3.06
N GLU A 235 9.41 17.77 -3.21
CA GLU A 235 10.81 17.30 -3.22
C GLU A 235 11.26 16.84 -1.81
N PRO A 236 12.22 15.89 -1.73
CA PRO A 236 12.83 15.16 -2.84
C PRO A 236 11.96 14.00 -3.34
N LYS A 237 11.85 13.85 -4.65
CA LYS A 237 11.03 12.82 -5.30
C LYS A 237 11.72 12.22 -6.52
N SER A 238 11.35 10.99 -6.85
CA SER A 238 11.83 10.26 -8.02
C SER A 238 10.70 9.50 -8.70
N LEU A 239 10.81 9.31 -10.01
CA LEU A 239 9.90 8.47 -10.80
C LEU A 239 10.68 7.36 -11.48
N LEU A 240 10.16 6.14 -11.39
CA LEU A 240 10.72 4.96 -12.05
C LEU A 240 9.62 4.25 -12.85
N ILE A 241 9.81 4.13 -14.16
CA ILE A 241 8.96 3.30 -15.00
C ILE A 241 9.68 1.99 -15.29
N VAL A 242 9.05 0.87 -14.93
CA VAL A 242 9.55 -0.48 -15.19
C VAL A 242 9.01 -0.95 -16.54
N GLU A 243 9.90 -1.09 -17.52
CA GLU A 243 9.51 -1.53 -18.86
C GLU A 243 8.90 -2.93 -18.83
N SER A 244 7.78 -3.12 -19.54
CA SER A 244 6.99 -4.35 -19.58
C SER A 244 6.43 -4.80 -18.21
N GLY A 245 6.51 -3.97 -17.16
CA GLY A 245 5.87 -4.25 -15.87
C GLY A 245 4.36 -4.12 -15.95
N ASP A 246 3.62 -5.10 -15.45
CA ASP A 246 2.17 -5.03 -15.22
C ASP A 246 1.88 -4.51 -13.80
N HIS A 247 0.60 -4.46 -13.39
CA HIS A 247 0.19 -3.96 -12.07
C HIS A 247 0.82 -4.67 -10.88
N VAL A 248 1.20 -5.92 -11.02
CA VAL A 248 1.83 -6.75 -9.98
C VAL A 248 3.29 -7.09 -10.32
N PHE A 249 3.82 -6.50 -11.38
CA PHE A 249 5.21 -6.63 -11.84
C PHE A 249 5.62 -8.08 -12.14
N ARG A 250 4.73 -8.90 -12.72
CA ARG A 250 5.06 -10.27 -13.14
C ARG A 250 6.27 -10.29 -14.05
N HIS A 251 7.18 -11.23 -13.80
CA HIS A 251 8.47 -11.39 -14.50
C HIS A 251 9.41 -10.19 -14.40
N LYS A 252 9.07 -9.19 -13.54
CA LYS A 252 9.88 -8.00 -13.24
C LYS A 252 10.20 -7.86 -11.76
N GLU A 253 9.86 -8.88 -10.96
CA GLU A 253 10.00 -8.85 -9.50
C GLU A 253 11.43 -8.55 -9.08
N ASN A 254 12.43 -9.23 -9.68
CA ASN A 254 13.84 -9.03 -9.37
C ASN A 254 14.29 -7.59 -9.68
N GLU A 255 13.92 -7.08 -10.86
CA GLU A 255 14.26 -5.72 -11.28
C GLU A 255 13.65 -4.69 -10.33
N LEU A 256 12.37 -4.83 -9.99
CA LEU A 256 11.67 -3.92 -9.10
C LEU A 256 12.25 -3.93 -7.69
N VAL A 257 12.46 -5.12 -7.13
CA VAL A 257 13.05 -5.29 -5.79
C VAL A 257 14.45 -4.67 -5.73
N GLN A 258 15.30 -4.95 -6.73
CA GLN A 258 16.65 -4.39 -6.76
C GLN A 258 16.64 -2.85 -6.84
N LYS A 259 15.88 -2.26 -7.76
CA LYS A 259 15.78 -0.80 -7.92
C LYS A 259 15.19 -0.13 -6.66
N THR A 260 14.20 -0.77 -6.03
CA THR A 260 13.64 -0.29 -4.75
C THR A 260 14.69 -0.28 -3.65
N MET A 261 15.44 -1.39 -3.51
CA MET A 261 16.49 -1.49 -2.49
C MET A 261 17.66 -0.55 -2.75
N ASP A 262 18.06 -0.33 -4.01
CA ASP A 262 19.13 0.60 -4.33
C ASP A 262 18.75 2.04 -3.94
N TRP A 263 17.50 2.45 -4.19
CA TRP A 263 17.00 3.75 -3.76
C TRP A 263 16.96 3.87 -2.22
N ILE A 264 16.43 2.86 -1.52
CA ILE A 264 16.38 2.83 -0.04
C ILE A 264 17.81 2.91 0.54
N LYS A 265 18.75 2.10 0.02
CA LYS A 265 20.15 2.11 0.48
C LYS A 265 20.84 3.45 0.21
N GLY A 266 20.52 4.09 -0.92
CA GLY A 266 21.03 5.43 -1.24
C GLY A 266 20.66 6.44 -0.17
N LEU A 267 19.38 6.50 0.22
CA LEU A 267 18.90 7.40 1.28
C LEU A 267 19.46 7.03 2.67
N ASN A 268 19.58 5.73 2.94
CA ASN A 268 20.08 5.27 4.24
C ASN A 268 21.54 5.67 4.49
N ARG A 269 22.37 5.74 3.44
CA ARG A 269 23.79 6.17 3.52
C ARG A 269 23.95 7.68 3.71
N GLN A 270 23.04 8.49 3.13
CA GLN A 270 23.13 9.97 3.21
C GLN A 270 22.83 10.53 4.60
N LYS A 271 22.22 9.75 5.49
CA LYS A 271 21.78 10.17 6.84
C LYS A 271 22.50 9.40 7.96
N ALA A 272 23.53 8.64 7.62
CA ALA A 272 24.46 8.02 8.56
C ALA A 272 25.64 8.94 8.80
#